data_ed785cfcce3321f1dbed30e6dd3586f0
#
_entry.id   ed785cfcce3321f1dbed30e6dd3586f0
#
_cell.length_a   1.000
_cell.length_b   1.000
_cell.length_c   1.000
_cell.angle_alpha   90.00
_cell.angle_beta   90.00
_cell.angle_gamma   90.00
#
_symmetry.space_group_name_H-M   'P 1'
#
loop_
_entity.id
_entity.type
_entity.pdbx_description
1 polymer ?
#
loop_
_entity_poly.entity_id
_entity_poly.type
_entity_poly.pdbx_seq_one_letter_code
_entity_poly.pdbx_strand_id
1 'polypeptide(L)'
;MTNDKADFTQGSILKKLVAFMMPVLGALILQAAYGAVDLLVVGRFGSTSGLSAVSTGSQVLNLVTFVVVQFAMGITALIARYLGEKRPEKIGAVIGGGVVVFTIISIALFFVMVCFARPISVLMQAPTEAVDLTSSYVRICGGGIFFIVAYNLLSAIFRGLGDSKSPLLFVLVACIVNVIGDMVLVAGFHMDAAGAAIATVTAQALSVVFAVLLLIKKDLPFTIKKSDFRLNPQCKRFLQIGLPLALQEFLTQLSFLALCAFVNRLGLEASSGYGVACKIVNFAMLVPSSLMQSMASFVSQNVGAGKKKRAKQSMFTGIGVGLVVGCLVFVLVMFKGDVVAGIFSTDASVSQNAFDYLKGFATETIVTAILFSMIGYFNGNNKTVWVMIQGLVQTLLVRLPLAYYMSIQPNASLTKIGLAAPVATVTGIILNVGFFIYLNRKEKAVTSPSS
;
A
#
# COMPACT_ATOMS: atom_id res chain seq x y z
N MET A 1 -6.28 -5.89 -31.86
CA MET A 1 -5.26 -6.86 -31.43
C MET A 1 -5.05 -6.68 -29.93
N THR A 2 -5.57 -7.57 -29.10
CA THR A 2 -5.31 -7.55 -27.65
C THR A 2 -3.82 -7.75 -27.46
N ASN A 3 -3.19 -6.77 -26.80
CA ASN A 3 -1.75 -6.78 -26.54
C ASN A 3 -1.42 -8.05 -25.72
N ASP A 4 -0.75 -9.02 -26.31
CA ASP A 4 -0.45 -10.36 -25.75
C ASP A 4 0.23 -10.27 -24.35
N LYS A 5 0.82 -9.11 -24.04
CA LYS A 5 1.44 -8.82 -22.74
C LYS A 5 0.43 -8.57 -21.62
N ALA A 6 -0.78 -8.11 -21.93
CA ALA A 6 -1.83 -7.80 -20.93
C ALA A 6 -2.76 -9.00 -20.65
N ASP A 7 -2.66 -10.09 -21.44
CA ASP A 7 -3.44 -11.31 -21.23
C ASP A 7 -2.72 -12.27 -20.27
N PHE A 8 -3.19 -12.36 -19.03
CA PHE A 8 -2.65 -13.26 -18.01
C PHE A 8 -3.20 -14.69 -18.11
N THR A 9 -4.16 -14.94 -19.00
CA THR A 9 -4.83 -16.24 -19.09
C THR A 9 -4.02 -17.28 -19.87
N GLN A 10 -2.93 -16.88 -20.55
CA GLN A 10 -2.11 -17.74 -21.39
C GLN A 10 -0.62 -17.56 -21.09
N GLY A 11 0.23 -18.47 -21.61
CA GLY A 11 1.68 -18.38 -21.49
C GLY A 11 2.24 -18.71 -20.09
N SER A 12 3.53 -18.45 -19.88
CA SER A 12 4.22 -18.72 -18.62
C SER A 12 3.72 -17.82 -17.49
N ILE A 13 3.28 -18.43 -16.39
CA ILE A 13 2.81 -17.71 -15.19
C ILE A 13 3.94 -16.86 -14.61
N LEU A 14 5.10 -17.47 -14.36
CA LEU A 14 6.25 -16.82 -13.75
C LEU A 14 6.66 -15.57 -14.55
N LYS A 15 6.88 -15.75 -15.87
CA LYS A 15 7.33 -14.65 -16.74
C LYS A 15 6.35 -13.48 -16.76
N LYS A 16 5.04 -13.77 -16.88
CA LYS A 16 4.00 -12.73 -16.93
C LYS A 16 3.78 -12.06 -15.57
N LEU A 17 3.79 -12.84 -14.49
CA LEU A 17 3.64 -12.30 -13.13
C LEU A 17 4.80 -11.38 -12.76
N VAL A 18 6.05 -11.82 -12.98
CA VAL A 18 7.24 -10.99 -12.71
C VAL A 18 7.28 -9.75 -13.61
N ALA A 19 7.00 -9.90 -14.91
CA ALA A 19 6.97 -8.77 -15.84
C ALA A 19 5.91 -7.71 -15.48
N PHE A 20 4.80 -8.12 -14.86
CA PHE A 20 3.77 -7.20 -14.35
C PHE A 20 4.13 -6.62 -12.99
N MET A 21 4.73 -7.43 -12.10
CA MET A 21 5.13 -7.02 -10.75
C MET A 21 6.26 -5.98 -10.75
N MET A 22 7.25 -6.11 -11.65
CA MET A 22 8.42 -5.23 -11.64
C MET A 22 8.09 -3.75 -11.82
N PRO A 23 7.23 -3.33 -12.77
CA PRO A 23 6.80 -1.93 -12.83
C PRO A 23 5.97 -1.48 -11.61
N VAL A 24 5.15 -2.37 -11.02
CA VAL A 24 4.43 -2.06 -9.76
C VAL A 24 5.42 -1.79 -8.63
N LEU A 25 6.43 -2.65 -8.49
CA LEU A 25 7.51 -2.46 -7.50
C LEU A 25 8.27 -1.15 -7.77
N GLY A 26 8.63 -0.88 -9.02
CA GLY A 26 9.29 0.37 -9.40
C GLY A 26 8.47 1.61 -9.02
N ALA A 27 7.14 1.57 -9.21
CA ALA A 27 6.25 2.64 -8.81
C ALA A 27 6.24 2.84 -7.28
N LEU A 28 6.20 1.76 -6.50
CA LEU A 28 6.25 1.84 -5.03
C LEU A 28 7.60 2.37 -4.53
N ILE A 29 8.71 1.95 -5.15
CA ILE A 29 10.05 2.47 -4.82
C ILE A 29 10.13 3.97 -5.10
N LEU A 30 9.66 4.43 -6.27
CA LEU A 30 9.64 5.85 -6.61
C LEU A 30 8.78 6.66 -5.64
N GLN A 31 7.61 6.14 -5.23
CA GLN A 31 6.76 6.79 -4.22
C GLN A 31 7.48 6.91 -2.87
N ALA A 32 8.16 5.87 -2.41
CA ALA A 32 8.94 5.91 -1.18
C ALA A 32 10.12 6.89 -1.29
N ALA A 33 10.77 6.94 -2.47
CA ALA A 33 11.92 7.80 -2.72
C ALA A 33 11.53 9.29 -2.70
N TYR A 34 10.46 9.71 -3.40
CA TYR A 34 10.12 11.13 -3.40
C TYR A 34 9.67 11.61 -2.01
N GLY A 35 8.94 10.79 -1.23
CA GLY A 35 8.64 11.13 0.16
C GLY A 35 9.87 11.29 1.06
N ALA A 36 10.95 10.55 0.77
CA ALA A 36 12.23 10.76 1.44
C ALA A 36 12.92 12.06 0.97
N VAL A 37 12.79 12.43 -0.30
CA VAL A 37 13.35 13.67 -0.85
C VAL A 37 12.68 14.90 -0.24
N ASP A 38 11.34 14.90 -0.08
CA ASP A 38 10.61 15.97 0.63
C ASP A 38 11.26 16.26 2.00
N LEU A 39 11.49 15.20 2.79
CA LEU A 39 12.12 15.33 4.12
C LEU A 39 13.57 15.81 4.04
N LEU A 40 14.34 15.39 3.04
CA LEU A 40 15.72 15.81 2.86
C LEU A 40 15.80 17.29 2.47
N VAL A 41 14.94 17.75 1.56
CA VAL A 41 14.94 19.15 1.10
C VAL A 41 14.49 20.07 2.23
N VAL A 42 13.39 19.75 2.92
CA VAL A 42 12.93 20.54 4.06
C VAL A 42 13.94 20.50 5.21
N GLY A 43 14.55 19.34 5.47
CA GLY A 43 15.58 19.22 6.51
C GLY A 43 16.85 20.04 6.25
N ARG A 44 17.18 20.29 4.96
CA ARG A 44 18.38 21.04 4.57
C ARG A 44 18.13 22.54 4.40
N PHE A 45 16.97 22.94 3.91
CA PHE A 45 16.66 24.31 3.51
C PHE A 45 15.52 24.94 4.31
N GLY A 46 14.74 24.13 5.03
CA GLY A 46 13.63 24.60 5.88
C GLY A 46 14.04 24.74 7.35
N SER A 47 13.03 24.99 8.20
CA SER A 47 13.19 25.06 9.65
C SER A 47 13.10 23.68 10.31
N THR A 48 13.61 23.55 11.54
CA THR A 48 13.43 22.32 12.34
C THR A 48 11.95 22.02 12.59
N SER A 49 11.15 23.04 12.85
CA SER A 49 9.69 22.92 13.00
C SER A 49 9.02 22.50 11.68
N GLY A 50 9.52 23.00 10.53
CA GLY A 50 9.05 22.60 9.19
C GLY A 50 9.36 21.13 8.89
N LEU A 51 10.56 20.66 9.20
CA LEU A 51 10.91 19.24 9.07
C LEU A 51 10.02 18.34 9.92
N SER A 52 9.76 18.72 11.17
CA SER A 52 8.83 18.03 12.05
C SER A 52 7.40 18.03 11.49
N ALA A 53 6.98 19.17 10.92
CA ALA A 53 5.66 19.34 10.31
C ALA A 53 5.47 18.44 9.07
N VAL A 54 6.45 18.38 8.18
CA VAL A 54 6.42 17.48 7.00
C VAL A 54 6.45 16.02 7.45
N SER A 55 7.29 15.68 8.43
CA SER A 55 7.36 14.31 8.96
C SER A 55 6.01 13.83 9.52
N THR A 56 5.36 14.65 10.34
CA THR A 56 4.05 14.32 10.95
C THR A 56 2.92 14.41 9.94
N GLY A 57 2.89 15.45 9.12
CA GLY A 57 1.85 15.66 8.10
C GLY A 57 1.86 14.59 7.02
N SER A 58 3.04 14.13 6.60
CA SER A 58 3.16 13.04 5.63
C SER A 58 2.66 11.69 6.18
N GLN A 59 2.74 11.44 7.49
CA GLN A 59 2.13 10.25 8.09
C GLN A 59 0.61 10.25 7.94
N VAL A 60 -0.04 11.41 8.13
CA VAL A 60 -1.48 11.57 7.89
C VAL A 60 -1.81 11.29 6.43
N LEU A 61 -1.04 11.87 5.51
CA LEU A 61 -1.24 11.68 4.07
C LEU A 61 -1.03 10.22 3.65
N ASN A 62 -0.02 9.56 4.20
CA ASN A 62 0.26 8.14 3.95
C ASN A 62 -0.89 7.24 4.42
N LEU A 63 -1.43 7.49 5.63
CA LEU A 63 -2.58 6.74 6.14
C LEU A 63 -3.77 6.85 5.18
N VAL A 64 -4.12 8.07 4.76
CA VAL A 64 -5.21 8.30 3.79
C VAL A 64 -4.91 7.60 2.47
N THR A 65 -3.70 7.73 1.95
CA THR A 65 -3.29 7.14 0.67
C THR A 65 -3.36 5.61 0.71
N PHE A 66 -2.86 4.96 1.76
CA PHE A 66 -2.91 3.50 1.90
C PHE A 66 -4.35 2.99 1.94
N VAL A 67 -5.24 3.66 2.68
CA VAL A 67 -6.66 3.31 2.72
C VAL A 67 -7.31 3.45 1.33
N VAL A 68 -7.02 4.54 0.61
CA VAL A 68 -7.52 4.78 -0.76
C VAL A 68 -6.99 3.74 -1.74
N VAL A 69 -5.71 3.36 -1.67
CA VAL A 69 -5.11 2.30 -2.51
C VAL A 69 -5.81 0.96 -2.31
N GLN A 70 -6.05 0.57 -1.06
CA GLN A 70 -6.73 -0.69 -0.75
C GLN A 70 -8.20 -0.65 -1.19
N PHE A 71 -8.86 0.50 -1.03
CA PHE A 71 -10.21 0.69 -1.55
C PHE A 71 -10.25 0.57 -3.09
N ALA A 72 -9.28 1.17 -3.79
CA ALA A 72 -9.15 1.11 -5.24
C ALA A 72 -8.83 -0.29 -5.77
N MET A 73 -8.35 -1.22 -4.93
CA MET A 73 -8.16 -2.62 -5.29
C MET A 73 -9.45 -3.28 -5.79
N GLY A 74 -10.61 -2.83 -5.29
CA GLY A 74 -11.92 -3.27 -5.78
C GLY A 74 -12.13 -2.98 -7.26
N ILE A 75 -11.71 -1.79 -7.73
CA ILE A 75 -11.73 -1.40 -9.15
C ILE A 75 -10.79 -2.29 -9.96
N THR A 76 -9.55 -2.45 -9.51
CA THR A 76 -8.53 -3.29 -10.16
C THR A 76 -9.04 -4.72 -10.36
N ALA A 77 -9.55 -5.35 -9.30
CA ALA A 77 -10.04 -6.72 -9.34
C ALA A 77 -11.26 -6.87 -10.26
N LEU A 78 -12.21 -5.93 -10.23
CA LEU A 78 -13.41 -6.02 -11.03
C LEU A 78 -13.14 -5.81 -12.53
N ILE A 79 -12.28 -4.85 -12.89
CA ILE A 79 -11.86 -4.64 -14.28
C ILE A 79 -11.12 -5.87 -14.80
N ALA A 80 -10.11 -6.37 -14.06
CA ALA A 80 -9.36 -7.57 -14.46
C ALA A 80 -10.28 -8.78 -14.65
N ARG A 81 -11.31 -8.93 -13.79
CA ARG A 81 -12.31 -9.97 -13.90
C ARG A 81 -13.12 -9.87 -15.19
N TYR A 82 -13.64 -8.68 -15.52
CA TYR A 82 -14.42 -8.49 -16.75
C TYR A 82 -13.60 -8.68 -18.01
N LEU A 83 -12.30 -8.34 -17.99
CA LEU A 83 -11.39 -8.70 -19.09
C LEU A 83 -11.28 -10.23 -19.24
N GLY A 84 -11.12 -10.95 -18.13
CA GLY A 84 -11.10 -12.41 -18.15
C GLY A 84 -12.40 -13.03 -18.64
N GLU A 85 -13.55 -12.50 -18.23
CA GLU A 85 -14.89 -12.91 -18.66
C GLU A 85 -15.19 -12.55 -20.13
N LYS A 86 -14.30 -11.81 -20.81
CA LYS A 86 -14.52 -11.25 -22.16
C LYS A 86 -15.77 -10.35 -22.25
N ARG A 87 -16.00 -9.55 -21.21
CA ARG A 87 -17.12 -8.60 -21.08
C ARG A 87 -16.63 -7.16 -20.94
N PRO A 88 -15.88 -6.66 -21.93
CA PRO A 88 -15.28 -5.33 -21.84
C PRO A 88 -16.33 -4.21 -21.77
N GLU A 89 -17.55 -4.44 -22.28
CA GLU A 89 -18.67 -3.49 -22.23
C GLU A 89 -19.06 -3.06 -20.81
N LYS A 90 -18.74 -3.87 -19.79
CA LYS A 90 -19.01 -3.55 -18.38
C LYS A 90 -17.94 -2.65 -17.73
N ILE A 91 -16.77 -2.57 -18.34
CA ILE A 91 -15.64 -1.84 -17.77
C ILE A 91 -15.91 -0.33 -17.74
N GLY A 92 -16.55 0.22 -18.78
CA GLY A 92 -16.96 1.63 -18.82
C GLY A 92 -17.79 2.01 -17.58
N ALA A 93 -18.79 1.19 -17.23
CA ALA A 93 -19.63 1.41 -16.06
C ALA A 93 -18.86 1.26 -14.73
N VAL A 94 -17.83 0.40 -14.65
CA VAL A 94 -16.94 0.32 -13.48
C VAL A 94 -16.12 1.61 -13.32
N ILE A 95 -15.54 2.11 -14.41
CA ILE A 95 -14.74 3.33 -14.41
C ILE A 95 -15.61 4.54 -14.06
N GLY A 96 -16.75 4.72 -14.76
CA GLY A 96 -17.65 5.84 -14.53
C GLY A 96 -18.21 5.86 -13.10
N GLY A 97 -18.70 4.70 -12.62
CA GLY A 97 -19.14 4.56 -11.22
C GLY A 97 -18.00 4.76 -10.22
N GLY A 98 -16.79 4.30 -10.57
CA GLY A 98 -15.57 4.54 -9.79
C GLY A 98 -15.28 6.02 -9.63
N VAL A 99 -15.28 6.80 -10.73
CA VAL A 99 -15.08 8.26 -10.68
C VAL A 99 -16.08 8.91 -9.74
N VAL A 100 -17.38 8.56 -9.82
CA VAL A 100 -18.40 9.15 -8.94
C VAL A 100 -18.15 8.81 -7.47
N VAL A 101 -17.90 7.55 -7.13
CA VAL A 101 -17.67 7.12 -5.74
C VAL A 101 -16.38 7.73 -5.19
N PHE A 102 -15.30 7.73 -5.95
CA PHE A 102 -14.03 8.30 -5.50
C PHE A 102 -14.09 9.84 -5.38
N THR A 103 -14.92 10.51 -6.19
CA THR A 103 -15.22 11.95 -6.01
C THR A 103 -15.95 12.18 -4.69
N ILE A 104 -16.95 11.37 -4.34
CA ILE A 104 -17.64 11.47 -3.04
C ILE A 104 -16.65 11.27 -1.89
N ILE A 105 -15.78 10.26 -1.97
CA ILE A 105 -14.73 10.02 -0.98
C ILE A 105 -13.78 11.22 -0.89
N SER A 106 -13.36 11.78 -2.03
CA SER A 106 -12.50 12.96 -2.05
C SER A 106 -13.14 14.16 -1.37
N ILE A 107 -14.43 14.38 -1.59
CA ILE A 107 -15.18 15.46 -0.92
C ILE A 107 -15.19 15.24 0.61
N ALA A 108 -15.49 14.02 1.05
CA ALA A 108 -15.47 13.69 2.49
C ALA A 108 -14.08 13.89 3.10
N LEU A 109 -13.03 13.39 2.45
CA LEU A 109 -11.64 13.55 2.89
C LEU A 109 -11.21 15.02 2.87
N PHE A 110 -11.62 15.80 1.86
CA PHE A 110 -11.37 17.24 1.81
C PHE A 110 -11.91 17.94 3.07
N PHE A 111 -13.18 17.73 3.40
CA PHE A 111 -13.76 18.31 4.60
C PHE A 111 -13.04 17.86 5.88
N VAL A 112 -12.72 16.57 6.01
CA VAL A 112 -12.00 16.06 7.17
C VAL A 112 -10.61 16.69 7.28
N MET A 113 -9.81 16.69 6.22
CA MET A 113 -8.43 17.18 6.27
C MET A 113 -8.33 18.69 6.36
N VAL A 114 -9.26 19.44 5.74
CA VAL A 114 -9.21 20.91 5.76
C VAL A 114 -9.82 21.47 7.05
N CYS A 115 -11.00 20.99 7.45
CA CYS A 115 -11.70 21.51 8.64
C CYS A 115 -11.09 21.02 9.96
N PHE A 116 -10.58 19.78 9.98
CA PHE A 116 -10.01 19.18 11.18
C PHE A 116 -8.47 19.06 11.14
N ALA A 117 -7.79 19.85 10.30
CA ALA A 117 -6.33 19.82 10.17
C ALA A 117 -5.62 20.00 11.52
N ARG A 118 -6.03 20.97 12.34
CA ARG A 118 -5.43 21.23 13.65
C ARG A 118 -5.71 20.11 14.67
N PRO A 119 -6.97 19.66 14.89
CA PRO A 119 -7.25 18.47 15.70
C PRO A 119 -6.49 17.24 15.28
N ILE A 120 -6.34 16.97 13.96
CA ILE A 120 -5.56 15.86 13.43
C ILE A 120 -4.09 16.01 13.82
N SER A 121 -3.50 17.20 13.64
CA SER A 121 -2.09 17.47 14.00
C SER A 121 -1.84 17.26 15.50
N VAL A 122 -2.75 17.68 16.36
CA VAL A 122 -2.66 17.45 17.81
C VAL A 122 -2.81 15.96 18.14
N LEU A 123 -3.76 15.26 17.50
CA LEU A 123 -3.95 13.81 17.67
C LEU A 123 -2.70 13.01 17.25
N MET A 124 -2.01 13.48 16.22
CA MET A 124 -0.74 12.90 15.76
C MET A 124 0.45 13.29 16.65
N GLN A 125 0.21 13.98 17.76
CA GLN A 125 1.23 14.42 18.72
C GLN A 125 2.34 15.27 18.07
N ALA A 126 1.97 16.16 17.13
CA ALA A 126 2.90 17.14 16.59
C ALA A 126 3.46 18.00 17.73
N PRO A 127 4.79 18.29 17.78
CA PRO A 127 5.36 19.20 18.75
C PRO A 127 4.66 20.57 18.72
N THR A 128 4.53 21.23 19.87
CA THR A 128 3.78 22.49 20.01
C THR A 128 4.25 23.56 19.02
N GLU A 129 5.54 23.62 18.75
CA GLU A 129 6.16 24.56 17.81
C GLU A 129 5.89 24.22 16.35
N ALA A 130 5.49 22.97 16.05
CA ALA A 130 5.25 22.48 14.71
C ALA A 130 3.75 22.30 14.39
N VAL A 131 2.84 22.40 15.37
CA VAL A 131 1.38 22.14 15.20
C VAL A 131 0.80 22.97 14.07
N ASP A 132 1.11 24.29 14.01
CA ASP A 132 0.53 25.19 13.03
C ASP A 132 1.08 24.90 11.62
N LEU A 133 2.36 24.59 11.48
CA LEU A 133 2.98 24.16 10.22
C LEU A 133 2.46 22.79 9.77
N THR A 134 2.29 21.85 10.69
CA THR A 134 1.67 20.53 10.41
C THR A 134 0.23 20.70 9.94
N SER A 135 -0.54 21.56 10.61
CA SER A 135 -1.92 21.86 10.23
C SER A 135 -2.01 22.51 8.85
N SER A 136 -1.07 23.41 8.51
CA SER A 136 -0.97 24.00 7.18
C SER A 136 -0.64 22.94 6.13
N TYR A 137 0.32 22.06 6.40
CA TYR A 137 0.68 20.95 5.52
C TYR A 137 -0.52 20.05 5.25
N VAL A 138 -1.21 19.59 6.31
CA VAL A 138 -2.39 18.72 6.20
C VAL A 138 -3.52 19.42 5.44
N ARG A 139 -3.73 20.73 5.67
CA ARG A 139 -4.76 21.52 5.00
C ARG A 139 -4.48 21.69 3.52
N ILE A 140 -3.23 21.96 3.12
CA ILE A 140 -2.83 22.11 1.72
C ILE A 140 -2.99 20.76 1.00
N CYS A 141 -2.49 19.67 1.58
CA CYS A 141 -2.66 18.33 1.03
C CYS A 141 -4.14 17.93 0.96
N GLY A 142 -4.94 18.30 1.98
CA GLY A 142 -6.39 18.13 1.98
C GLY A 142 -7.09 18.91 0.86
N GLY A 143 -6.65 20.13 0.57
CA GLY A 143 -7.10 20.91 -0.59
C GLY A 143 -6.83 20.21 -1.92
N GLY A 144 -5.72 19.50 -2.02
CA GLY A 144 -5.31 18.73 -3.20
C GLY A 144 -5.74 17.26 -3.19
N ILE A 145 -6.53 16.80 -2.21
CA ILE A 145 -6.86 15.38 -2.04
C ILE A 145 -7.56 14.78 -3.28
N PHE A 146 -8.28 15.59 -4.05
CA PHE A 146 -8.91 15.16 -5.30
C PHE A 146 -7.91 14.60 -6.28
N PHE A 147 -6.73 15.21 -6.42
CA PHE A 147 -5.67 14.72 -7.30
C PHE A 147 -5.03 13.44 -6.78
N ILE A 148 -4.82 13.35 -5.47
CA ILE A 148 -4.24 12.15 -4.83
C ILE A 148 -5.17 10.94 -5.00
N VAL A 149 -6.47 11.14 -4.78
CA VAL A 149 -7.49 10.09 -4.97
C VAL A 149 -7.65 9.73 -6.44
N ALA A 150 -7.68 10.71 -7.35
CA ALA A 150 -7.77 10.47 -8.79
C ALA A 150 -6.55 9.71 -9.33
N TYR A 151 -5.34 10.05 -8.86
CA TYR A 151 -4.11 9.33 -9.18
C TYR A 151 -4.22 7.83 -8.81
N ASN A 152 -4.68 7.52 -7.60
CA ASN A 152 -4.82 6.14 -7.13
C ASN A 152 -5.91 5.38 -7.89
N LEU A 153 -7.03 6.03 -8.22
CA LEU A 153 -8.08 5.46 -9.07
C LEU A 153 -7.55 5.13 -10.47
N LEU A 154 -6.84 6.06 -11.14
CA LEU A 154 -6.25 5.84 -12.46
C LEU A 154 -5.23 4.70 -12.41
N SER A 155 -4.36 4.67 -11.39
CA SER A 155 -3.42 3.58 -11.19
C SER A 155 -4.13 2.22 -11.04
N ALA A 156 -5.25 2.17 -10.32
CA ALA A 156 -6.07 0.98 -10.16
C ALA A 156 -6.72 0.53 -11.48
N ILE A 157 -7.22 1.48 -12.28
CA ILE A 157 -7.79 1.21 -13.61
C ILE A 157 -6.73 0.57 -14.52
N PHE A 158 -5.56 1.18 -14.64
CA PHE A 158 -4.48 0.64 -15.49
C PHE A 158 -4.03 -0.74 -15.03
N ARG A 159 -3.84 -0.95 -13.71
CA ARG A 159 -3.50 -2.29 -13.18
C ARG A 159 -4.60 -3.31 -13.47
N GLY A 160 -5.86 -2.92 -13.37
CA GLY A 160 -6.99 -3.78 -13.73
C GLY A 160 -7.00 -4.16 -15.22
N LEU A 161 -6.55 -3.27 -16.10
CA LEU A 161 -6.38 -3.49 -17.53
C LEU A 161 -5.14 -4.35 -17.88
N GLY A 162 -4.38 -4.78 -16.87
CA GLY A 162 -3.14 -5.54 -17.09
C GLY A 162 -1.94 -4.67 -17.51
N ASP A 163 -2.04 -3.36 -17.32
CA ASP A 163 -0.97 -2.41 -17.61
C ASP A 163 -0.36 -1.86 -16.31
N SER A 164 0.82 -2.33 -15.96
CA SER A 164 1.59 -1.83 -14.82
C SER A 164 2.64 -0.78 -15.19
N LYS A 165 2.92 -0.62 -16.49
CA LYS A 165 3.94 0.34 -16.96
C LYS A 165 3.43 1.77 -16.95
N SER A 166 2.17 1.99 -17.34
CA SER A 166 1.57 3.33 -17.31
C SER A 166 1.55 3.91 -15.89
N PRO A 167 1.11 3.22 -14.83
CA PRO A 167 1.26 3.68 -13.45
C PRO A 167 2.69 4.07 -13.07
N LEU A 168 3.69 3.29 -13.48
CA LEU A 168 5.10 3.63 -13.24
C LEU A 168 5.50 4.96 -13.91
N LEU A 169 5.03 5.20 -15.15
CA LEU A 169 5.36 6.43 -15.87
C LEU A 169 4.77 7.66 -15.19
N PHE A 170 3.51 7.62 -14.75
CA PHE A 170 2.97 8.81 -14.09
C PHE A 170 3.45 8.99 -12.65
N VAL A 171 3.89 7.94 -11.96
CA VAL A 171 4.68 8.11 -10.71
C VAL A 171 6.02 8.79 -11.00
N LEU A 172 6.70 8.40 -12.09
CA LEU A 172 7.97 9.03 -12.48
C LEU A 172 7.79 10.53 -12.75
N VAL A 173 6.71 10.90 -13.47
CA VAL A 173 6.37 12.32 -13.69
C VAL A 173 6.11 13.02 -12.37
N ALA A 174 5.32 12.41 -11.47
CA ALA A 174 5.06 12.98 -10.15
C ALA A 174 6.37 13.18 -9.35
N CYS A 175 7.26 12.19 -9.35
CA CYS A 175 8.55 12.26 -8.66
C CYS A 175 9.41 13.43 -9.18
N ILE A 176 9.56 13.56 -10.49
CA ILE A 176 10.34 14.64 -11.09
C ILE A 176 9.75 16.02 -10.75
N VAL A 177 8.44 16.18 -10.89
CA VAL A 177 7.76 17.45 -10.61
C VAL A 177 7.84 17.79 -9.12
N ASN A 178 7.69 16.81 -8.24
CA ASN A 178 7.79 17.00 -6.79
C ASN A 178 9.20 17.46 -6.40
N VAL A 179 10.25 16.77 -6.84
CA VAL A 179 11.65 17.16 -6.55
C VAL A 179 11.96 18.57 -7.05
N ILE A 180 11.54 18.92 -8.28
CA ILE A 180 11.71 20.28 -8.81
C ILE A 180 10.90 21.29 -7.98
N GLY A 181 9.65 20.95 -7.63
CA GLY A 181 8.77 21.78 -6.81
C GLY A 181 9.36 22.05 -5.43
N ASP A 182 9.91 21.06 -4.77
CA ASP A 182 10.59 21.21 -3.47
C ASP A 182 11.80 22.12 -3.58
N MET A 183 12.66 21.92 -4.59
CA MET A 183 13.82 22.78 -4.80
C MET A 183 13.43 24.23 -5.08
N VAL A 184 12.36 24.47 -5.82
CA VAL A 184 11.87 25.82 -6.11
C VAL A 184 11.17 26.44 -4.90
N LEU A 185 10.21 25.73 -4.29
CA LEU A 185 9.35 26.32 -3.25
C LEU A 185 10.01 26.32 -1.87
N VAL A 186 10.72 25.26 -1.52
CA VAL A 186 11.37 25.15 -0.20
C VAL A 186 12.75 25.79 -0.22
N ALA A 187 13.63 25.43 -1.16
CA ALA A 187 14.98 25.98 -1.19
C ALA A 187 15.05 27.37 -1.81
N GLY A 188 14.23 27.66 -2.86
CA GLY A 188 14.23 28.97 -3.54
C GLY A 188 13.37 30.01 -2.85
N PHE A 189 12.09 29.70 -2.60
CA PHE A 189 11.13 30.63 -2.00
C PHE A 189 11.04 30.55 -0.48
N HIS A 190 11.76 29.63 0.17
CA HIS A 190 11.78 29.42 1.64
C HIS A 190 10.38 29.21 2.25
N MET A 191 9.49 28.50 1.53
CA MET A 191 8.11 28.25 1.96
C MET A 191 7.97 27.13 3.00
N ASP A 192 9.08 26.50 3.40
CA ASP A 192 9.16 25.47 4.43
C ASP A 192 8.16 24.30 4.17
N ALA A 193 7.46 23.82 5.20
CA ALA A 193 6.47 22.74 5.08
C ALA A 193 5.34 23.02 4.08
N ALA A 194 4.92 24.28 3.96
CA ALA A 194 3.88 24.66 2.99
C ALA A 194 4.38 24.48 1.55
N GLY A 195 5.66 24.79 1.27
CA GLY A 195 6.29 24.55 -0.03
C GLY A 195 6.28 23.09 -0.42
N ALA A 196 6.67 22.19 0.48
CA ALA A 196 6.65 20.74 0.26
C ALA A 196 5.22 20.22 0.00
N ALA A 197 4.22 20.70 0.76
CA ALA A 197 2.82 20.33 0.54
C ALA A 197 2.30 20.77 -0.85
N ILE A 198 2.62 22.00 -1.28
CA ILE A 198 2.24 22.51 -2.61
C ILE A 198 2.95 21.71 -3.71
N ALA A 199 4.25 21.41 -3.56
CA ALA A 199 5.00 20.60 -4.51
C ALA A 199 4.37 19.23 -4.69
N THR A 200 4.02 18.55 -3.59
CA THR A 200 3.35 17.25 -3.59
C THR A 200 2.00 17.30 -4.31
N VAL A 201 1.14 18.27 -3.98
CA VAL A 201 -0.18 18.43 -4.63
C VAL A 201 -0.03 18.72 -6.14
N THR A 202 0.89 19.62 -6.49
CA THR A 202 1.14 19.97 -7.90
C THR A 202 1.67 18.78 -8.70
N ALA A 203 2.58 17.99 -8.10
CA ALA A 203 3.10 16.76 -8.70
C ALA A 203 1.98 15.74 -8.97
N GLN A 204 1.09 15.54 -8.01
CA GLN A 204 -0.05 14.65 -8.17
C GLN A 204 -1.04 15.17 -9.24
N ALA A 205 -1.31 16.48 -9.27
CA ALA A 205 -2.19 17.07 -10.28
C ALA A 205 -1.65 16.87 -11.70
N LEU A 206 -0.37 17.17 -11.95
CA LEU A 206 0.26 16.97 -13.25
C LEU A 206 0.33 15.48 -13.64
N SER A 207 0.58 14.62 -12.68
CA SER A 207 0.55 13.17 -12.88
C SER A 207 -0.84 12.67 -13.31
N VAL A 208 -1.91 13.20 -12.69
CA VAL A 208 -3.30 12.90 -13.08
C VAL A 208 -3.58 13.35 -14.50
N VAL A 209 -3.20 14.57 -14.87
CA VAL A 209 -3.37 15.08 -16.24
C VAL A 209 -2.65 14.16 -17.23
N PHE A 210 -1.41 13.79 -16.94
CA PHE A 210 -0.63 12.88 -17.79
C PHE A 210 -1.28 11.50 -17.89
N ALA A 211 -1.78 10.93 -16.77
CA ALA A 211 -2.45 9.64 -16.75
C ALA A 211 -3.76 9.65 -17.56
N VAL A 212 -4.55 10.74 -17.47
CA VAL A 212 -5.77 10.90 -18.27
C VAL A 212 -5.45 10.99 -19.76
N LEU A 213 -4.40 11.76 -20.14
CA LEU A 213 -3.96 11.85 -21.54
C LEU A 213 -3.50 10.48 -22.09
N LEU A 214 -2.80 9.69 -21.26
CA LEU A 214 -2.43 8.32 -21.63
C LEU A 214 -3.67 7.43 -21.81
N LEU A 215 -4.67 7.55 -20.92
CA LEU A 215 -5.89 6.75 -21.00
C LEU A 215 -6.70 7.06 -22.26
N ILE A 216 -6.81 8.36 -22.64
CA ILE A 216 -7.53 8.80 -23.84
C ILE A 216 -6.82 8.36 -25.12
N LYS A 217 -5.48 8.38 -25.15
CA LYS A 217 -4.69 7.98 -26.32
C LYS A 217 -4.59 6.47 -26.52
N LYS A 218 -5.01 5.70 -25.52
CA LYS A 218 -4.90 4.24 -25.57
C LYS A 218 -6.10 3.63 -26.27
N ASP A 219 -5.85 2.72 -27.20
CA ASP A 219 -6.91 1.89 -27.79
C ASP A 219 -7.50 0.95 -26.73
N LEU A 220 -8.64 1.35 -26.17
CA LEU A 220 -9.33 0.59 -25.15
C LEU A 220 -10.31 -0.38 -25.79
N PRO A 221 -10.45 -1.62 -25.27
CA PRO A 221 -11.38 -2.60 -25.80
C PRO A 221 -12.84 -2.29 -25.43
N PHE A 222 -13.13 -1.12 -24.88
CA PHE A 222 -14.45 -0.66 -24.43
C PHE A 222 -14.60 0.85 -24.64
N THR A 223 -15.83 1.32 -24.59
CA THR A 223 -16.16 2.74 -24.62
C THR A 223 -16.68 3.21 -23.27
N ILE A 224 -16.26 4.40 -22.85
CA ILE A 224 -16.79 5.07 -21.66
C ILE A 224 -17.87 6.05 -22.13
N LYS A 225 -19.12 5.84 -21.70
CA LYS A 225 -20.27 6.69 -22.04
C LYS A 225 -20.53 7.70 -20.93
N LYS A 226 -21.09 8.86 -21.29
CA LYS A 226 -21.53 9.84 -20.27
C LYS A 226 -22.52 9.25 -19.25
N SER A 227 -23.35 8.30 -19.69
CA SER A 227 -24.30 7.57 -18.84
C SER A 227 -23.65 6.67 -17.80
N ASP A 228 -22.35 6.35 -17.92
CA ASP A 228 -21.62 5.52 -16.96
C ASP A 228 -21.22 6.31 -15.69
N PHE A 229 -21.12 7.65 -15.80
CA PHE A 229 -20.79 8.55 -14.69
C PHE A 229 -22.00 8.78 -13.76
N ARG A 230 -22.46 7.68 -13.17
CA ARG A 230 -23.53 7.68 -12.17
C ARG A 230 -23.35 6.52 -11.20
N LEU A 231 -24.06 6.55 -10.07
CA LEU A 231 -24.16 5.40 -9.19
C LEU A 231 -24.89 4.28 -9.93
N ASN A 232 -24.19 3.20 -10.20
CA ASN A 232 -24.65 2.07 -10.97
C ASN A 232 -24.39 0.74 -10.22
N PRO A 233 -24.95 -0.41 -10.65
CA PRO A 233 -24.75 -1.69 -9.95
C PRO A 233 -23.29 -2.13 -9.80
N GLN A 234 -22.37 -1.62 -10.63
CA GLN A 234 -20.94 -1.94 -10.49
C GLN A 234 -20.35 -1.29 -9.24
N CYS A 235 -20.88 -0.13 -8.81
CA CYS A 235 -20.45 0.53 -7.57
C CYS A 235 -20.60 -0.43 -6.38
N LYS A 236 -21.73 -1.08 -6.23
CA LYS A 236 -21.93 -2.09 -5.17
C LYS A 236 -20.89 -3.20 -5.23
N ARG A 237 -20.55 -3.67 -6.43
CA ARG A 237 -19.61 -4.79 -6.63
C ARG A 237 -18.19 -4.43 -6.23
N PHE A 238 -17.66 -3.29 -6.69
CA PHE A 238 -16.31 -2.92 -6.29
C PHE A 238 -16.23 -2.42 -4.85
N LEU A 239 -17.31 -1.84 -4.29
CA LEU A 239 -17.41 -1.50 -2.88
C LEU A 239 -17.34 -2.75 -1.99
N GLN A 240 -18.04 -3.82 -2.36
CA GLN A 240 -17.98 -5.10 -1.63
C GLN A 240 -16.57 -5.70 -1.59
N ILE A 241 -15.72 -5.38 -2.58
CA ILE A 241 -14.34 -5.84 -2.63
C ILE A 241 -13.43 -4.85 -1.88
N GLY A 242 -13.54 -3.56 -2.17
CA GLY A 242 -12.61 -2.54 -1.69
C GLY A 242 -12.85 -2.10 -0.25
N LEU A 243 -14.11 -2.01 0.19
CA LEU A 243 -14.42 -1.52 1.54
C LEU A 243 -13.85 -2.40 2.67
N PRO A 244 -13.95 -3.75 2.61
CA PRO A 244 -13.31 -4.59 3.61
C PRO A 244 -11.79 -4.39 3.67
N LEU A 245 -11.13 -4.24 2.52
CA LEU A 245 -9.68 -4.03 2.45
C LEU A 245 -9.28 -2.65 3.00
N ALA A 246 -10.04 -1.61 2.69
CA ALA A 246 -9.82 -0.27 3.21
C ALA A 246 -9.97 -0.22 4.74
N LEU A 247 -11.01 -0.89 5.29
CA LEU A 247 -11.21 -0.99 6.74
C LEU A 247 -10.08 -1.77 7.41
N GLN A 248 -9.66 -2.90 6.83
CA GLN A 248 -8.51 -3.66 7.31
C GLN A 248 -7.25 -2.79 7.35
N GLU A 249 -6.96 -2.06 6.27
CA GLU A 249 -5.78 -1.19 6.17
C GLU A 249 -5.82 -0.09 7.24
N PHE A 250 -6.96 0.59 7.39
CA PHE A 250 -7.13 1.62 8.40
C PHE A 250 -6.81 1.09 9.82
N LEU A 251 -7.38 -0.06 10.19
CA LEU A 251 -7.14 -0.68 11.50
C LEU A 251 -5.70 -1.18 11.66
N THR A 252 -5.08 -1.63 10.56
CA THR A 252 -3.65 -2.01 10.55
C THR A 252 -2.77 -0.79 10.83
N GLN A 253 -3.03 0.35 10.22
CA GLN A 253 -2.28 1.59 10.48
C GLN A 253 -2.46 2.07 11.91
N LEU A 254 -3.67 1.99 12.47
CA LEU A 254 -3.90 2.28 13.90
C LEU A 254 -3.09 1.35 14.81
N SER A 255 -2.93 0.08 14.44
CA SER A 255 -2.14 -0.87 15.22
C SER A 255 -0.65 -0.53 15.25
N PHE A 256 -0.11 0.06 14.17
CA PHE A 256 1.27 0.55 14.17
C PHE A 256 1.48 1.71 15.14
N LEU A 257 0.49 2.60 15.26
CA LEU A 257 0.54 3.70 16.24
C LEU A 257 0.52 3.14 17.68
N ALA A 258 -0.32 2.13 17.95
CA ALA A 258 -0.35 1.47 19.27
C ALA A 258 1.00 0.79 19.57
N LEU A 259 1.61 0.11 18.58
CA LEU A 259 2.91 -0.51 18.74
C LEU A 259 4.00 0.53 19.05
N CYS A 260 3.98 1.68 18.39
CA CYS A 260 4.87 2.80 18.69
C CYS A 260 4.73 3.25 20.14
N ALA A 261 3.49 3.38 20.66
CA ALA A 261 3.23 3.74 22.05
C ALA A 261 3.79 2.69 23.04
N PHE A 262 3.76 1.39 22.69
CA PHE A 262 4.36 0.34 23.52
C PHE A 262 5.89 0.43 23.58
N VAL A 263 6.51 0.70 22.44
CA VAL A 263 7.97 0.86 22.35
C VAL A 263 8.45 2.12 23.08
N ASN A 264 7.67 3.21 23.04
CA ASN A 264 8.03 4.47 23.72
C ASN A 264 8.20 4.31 25.23
N ARG A 265 7.57 3.27 25.83
CA ARG A 265 7.74 2.94 27.27
C ARG A 265 9.17 2.44 27.59
N LEU A 266 9.89 1.94 26.61
CA LEU A 266 11.27 1.45 26.79
C LEU A 266 12.32 2.57 26.80
N GLY A 267 11.89 3.82 26.60
CA GLY A 267 12.76 5.00 26.65
C GLY A 267 13.11 5.57 25.26
N LEU A 268 13.81 6.69 25.29
CA LEU A 268 14.08 7.51 24.09
C LEU A 268 14.91 6.78 23.04
N GLU A 269 15.96 6.08 23.46
CA GLU A 269 16.87 5.36 22.55
C GLU A 269 16.14 4.22 21.83
N ALA A 270 15.31 3.45 22.54
CA ALA A 270 14.49 2.39 21.98
C ALA A 270 13.44 2.94 21.00
N SER A 271 12.80 4.05 21.35
CA SER A 271 11.82 4.72 20.48
C SER A 271 12.48 5.22 19.19
N SER A 272 13.66 5.86 19.29
CA SER A 272 14.43 6.34 18.15
C SER A 272 14.90 5.18 17.26
N GLY A 273 15.42 4.10 17.85
CA GLY A 273 15.84 2.89 17.14
C GLY A 273 14.66 2.22 16.41
N TYR A 274 13.50 2.13 17.06
CA TYR A 274 12.27 1.63 16.42
C TYR A 274 11.86 2.50 15.22
N GLY A 275 11.94 3.82 15.33
CA GLY A 275 11.66 4.73 14.24
C GLY A 275 12.55 4.49 13.01
N VAL A 276 13.86 4.23 13.22
CA VAL A 276 14.79 3.82 12.16
C VAL A 276 14.41 2.46 11.58
N ALA A 277 14.13 1.47 12.45
CA ALA A 277 13.72 0.14 12.02
C ALA A 277 12.45 0.17 11.17
N CYS A 278 11.44 0.98 11.52
CA CYS A 278 10.23 1.15 10.73
C CYS A 278 10.48 1.63 9.31
N LYS A 279 11.45 2.54 9.10
CA LYS A 279 11.83 2.98 7.74
C LYS A 279 12.37 1.81 6.91
N ILE A 280 13.25 1.00 7.50
CA ILE A 280 13.84 -0.18 6.85
C ILE A 280 12.75 -1.22 6.54
N VAL A 281 11.86 -1.48 7.51
CA VAL A 281 10.71 -2.38 7.34
C VAL A 281 9.81 -1.94 6.20
N ASN A 282 9.49 -0.65 6.11
CA ASN A 282 8.67 -0.11 5.01
C ASN A 282 9.29 -0.39 3.64
N PHE A 283 10.61 -0.22 3.48
CA PHE A 283 11.29 -0.57 2.24
C PHE A 283 11.25 -2.09 1.97
N ALA A 284 11.48 -2.92 2.99
CA ALA A 284 11.43 -4.38 2.85
C ALA A 284 10.03 -4.86 2.43
N MET A 285 8.96 -4.18 2.86
CA MET A 285 7.57 -4.52 2.54
C MET A 285 7.12 -4.11 1.13
N LEU A 286 7.92 -3.34 0.37
CA LEU A 286 7.55 -2.95 -1.00
C LEU A 286 7.44 -4.16 -1.95
N VAL A 287 8.32 -5.15 -1.80
CA VAL A 287 8.30 -6.35 -2.65
C VAL A 287 7.06 -7.21 -2.38
N PRO A 288 6.74 -7.64 -1.13
CA PRO A 288 5.50 -8.33 -0.84
C PRO A 288 4.26 -7.57 -1.29
N SER A 289 4.22 -6.23 -1.08
CA SER A 289 3.10 -5.39 -1.49
C SER A 289 2.90 -5.36 -3.00
N SER A 290 3.98 -5.26 -3.77
CA SER A 290 3.91 -5.31 -5.23
C SER A 290 3.43 -6.67 -5.74
N LEU A 291 3.87 -7.74 -5.08
CA LEU A 291 3.44 -9.11 -5.38
C LEU A 291 1.95 -9.30 -5.09
N MET A 292 1.46 -8.85 -3.93
CA MET A 292 0.04 -8.91 -3.56
C MET A 292 -0.85 -8.19 -4.58
N GLN A 293 -0.49 -6.95 -4.95
CA GLN A 293 -1.26 -6.15 -5.92
C GLN A 293 -1.27 -6.79 -7.31
N SER A 294 -0.12 -7.31 -7.74
CA SER A 294 0.02 -7.99 -9.04
C SER A 294 -0.75 -9.31 -9.07
N MET A 295 -0.68 -10.07 -7.99
CA MET A 295 -1.39 -11.33 -7.82
C MET A 295 -2.92 -11.11 -7.88
N ALA A 296 -3.45 -10.07 -7.22
CA ALA A 296 -4.87 -9.77 -7.24
C ALA A 296 -5.39 -9.55 -8.66
N SER A 297 -4.68 -8.77 -9.49
CA SER A 297 -5.03 -8.56 -10.90
C SER A 297 -4.92 -9.84 -11.73
N PHE A 298 -3.79 -10.56 -11.60
CA PHE A 298 -3.51 -11.80 -12.32
C PHE A 298 -4.56 -12.88 -12.04
N VAL A 299 -4.86 -13.12 -10.76
CA VAL A 299 -5.85 -14.11 -10.31
C VAL A 299 -7.25 -13.71 -10.75
N SER A 300 -7.63 -12.43 -10.61
CA SER A 300 -8.96 -11.95 -10.98
C SER A 300 -9.27 -12.20 -12.46
N GLN A 301 -8.31 -11.93 -13.36
CA GLN A 301 -8.43 -12.18 -14.78
C GLN A 301 -8.56 -13.68 -15.08
N ASN A 302 -7.75 -14.53 -14.44
CA ASN A 302 -7.82 -15.99 -14.63
C ASN A 302 -9.12 -16.59 -14.09
N VAL A 303 -9.62 -16.09 -12.96
CA VAL A 303 -10.92 -16.52 -12.40
C VAL A 303 -12.05 -16.08 -13.31
N GLY A 304 -12.01 -14.86 -13.86
CA GLY A 304 -12.97 -14.38 -14.85
C GLY A 304 -13.00 -15.25 -16.11
N ALA A 305 -11.83 -15.70 -16.56
CA ALA A 305 -11.69 -16.62 -17.70
C ALA A 305 -12.04 -18.10 -17.38
N GLY A 306 -12.50 -18.41 -16.17
CA GLY A 306 -12.80 -19.78 -15.74
C GLY A 306 -11.56 -20.64 -15.46
N LYS A 307 -10.34 -20.06 -15.54
CA LYS A 307 -9.06 -20.80 -15.40
C LYS A 307 -8.62 -20.90 -13.93
N LYS A 308 -9.48 -21.46 -13.07
CA LYS A 308 -9.24 -21.58 -11.62
C LYS A 308 -7.96 -22.33 -11.28
N LYS A 309 -7.60 -23.39 -12.02
CA LYS A 309 -6.35 -24.13 -11.82
C LYS A 309 -5.13 -23.22 -12.00
N ARG A 310 -5.17 -22.38 -13.06
CA ARG A 310 -4.09 -21.42 -13.34
C ARG A 310 -4.00 -20.34 -12.28
N ALA A 311 -5.15 -19.87 -11.75
CA ALA A 311 -5.20 -18.93 -10.62
C ALA A 311 -4.54 -19.54 -9.36
N LYS A 312 -4.78 -20.82 -9.05
CA LYS A 312 -4.12 -21.53 -7.94
C LYS A 312 -2.62 -21.68 -8.18
N GLN A 313 -2.22 -22.05 -9.40
CA GLN A 313 -0.79 -22.18 -9.76
C GLN A 313 -0.06 -20.83 -9.64
N SER A 314 -0.73 -19.70 -9.99
CA SER A 314 -0.11 -18.39 -9.86
C SER A 314 0.17 -18.02 -8.41
N MET A 315 -0.69 -18.42 -7.46
CA MET A 315 -0.45 -18.23 -6.02
C MET A 315 0.84 -18.94 -5.58
N PHE A 316 0.99 -20.21 -5.93
CA PHE A 316 2.21 -20.97 -5.59
C PHE A 316 3.47 -20.41 -6.28
N THR A 317 3.34 -19.97 -7.53
CA THR A 317 4.43 -19.28 -8.24
C THR A 317 4.81 -17.98 -7.52
N GLY A 318 3.83 -17.20 -7.07
CA GLY A 318 4.03 -15.97 -6.29
C GLY A 318 4.73 -16.25 -4.96
N ILE A 319 4.31 -17.29 -4.23
CA ILE A 319 4.99 -17.75 -3.01
C ILE A 319 6.46 -18.06 -3.31
N GLY A 320 6.76 -18.81 -4.37
CA GLY A 320 8.14 -19.16 -4.75
C GLY A 320 8.99 -17.92 -5.05
N VAL A 321 8.48 -16.97 -5.85
CA VAL A 321 9.17 -15.71 -6.15
C VAL A 321 9.39 -14.89 -4.88
N GLY A 322 8.35 -14.75 -4.06
CA GLY A 322 8.41 -13.99 -2.82
C GLY A 322 9.38 -14.61 -1.80
N LEU A 323 9.42 -15.93 -1.67
CA LEU A 323 10.35 -16.63 -0.78
C LEU A 323 11.81 -16.39 -1.18
N VAL A 324 12.15 -16.44 -2.47
CA VAL A 324 13.51 -16.13 -2.93
C VAL A 324 13.93 -14.74 -2.49
N VAL A 325 13.09 -13.73 -2.73
CA VAL A 325 13.41 -12.35 -2.32
C VAL A 325 13.37 -12.20 -0.80
N GLY A 326 12.39 -12.81 -0.12
CA GLY A 326 12.26 -12.76 1.33
C GLY A 326 13.49 -13.37 2.04
N CYS A 327 14.02 -14.48 1.54
CA CYS A 327 15.26 -15.06 2.06
C CYS A 327 16.48 -14.16 1.83
N LEU A 328 16.59 -13.49 0.68
CA LEU A 328 17.66 -12.53 0.43
C LEU A 328 17.59 -11.34 1.40
N VAL A 329 16.39 -10.78 1.61
CA VAL A 329 16.19 -9.69 2.57
C VAL A 329 16.43 -10.17 4.00
N PHE A 330 16.01 -11.38 4.36
CA PHE A 330 16.30 -11.99 5.66
C PHE A 330 17.81 -12.04 5.94
N VAL A 331 18.57 -12.57 5.00
CA VAL A 331 20.03 -12.64 5.12
C VAL A 331 20.65 -11.25 5.28
N LEU A 332 20.21 -10.28 4.47
CA LEU A 332 20.67 -8.89 4.57
C LEU A 332 20.36 -8.29 5.95
N VAL A 333 19.12 -8.41 6.41
CA VAL A 333 18.68 -7.84 7.70
C VAL A 333 19.36 -8.52 8.88
N MET A 334 19.49 -9.86 8.83
CA MET A 334 20.07 -10.63 9.94
C MET A 334 21.58 -10.43 10.10
N PHE A 335 22.31 -10.33 8.99
CA PHE A 335 23.78 -10.29 9.01
C PHE A 335 24.38 -8.90 8.77
N LYS A 336 23.62 -7.95 8.24
CA LYS A 336 24.05 -6.59 7.90
C LYS A 336 23.04 -5.52 8.31
N GLY A 337 22.10 -5.87 9.19
CA GLY A 337 21.07 -4.93 9.65
C GLY A 337 21.64 -3.75 10.44
N ASP A 338 22.76 -3.93 11.11
CA ASP A 338 23.56 -2.88 11.75
C ASP A 338 24.06 -1.84 10.75
N VAL A 339 24.63 -2.29 9.63
CA VAL A 339 25.11 -1.42 8.53
C VAL A 339 23.92 -0.70 7.88
N VAL A 340 22.82 -1.41 7.65
CA VAL A 340 21.62 -0.81 7.06
C VAL A 340 21.01 0.23 8.01
N ALA A 341 20.96 -0.03 9.33
CA ALA A 341 20.51 0.93 10.33
C ALA A 341 21.43 2.16 10.40
N GLY A 342 22.76 1.96 10.28
CA GLY A 342 23.76 3.02 10.25
C GLY A 342 23.63 4.00 9.07
N ILE A 343 22.96 3.61 7.98
CA ILE A 343 22.64 4.54 6.88
C ILE A 343 21.63 5.62 7.35
N PHE A 344 20.75 5.28 8.28
CA PHE A 344 19.66 6.16 8.75
C PHE A 344 19.98 6.90 10.04
N SER A 345 20.99 6.46 10.80
CA SER A 345 21.40 7.11 12.05
C SER A 345 22.91 6.99 12.26
N THR A 346 23.54 8.11 12.61
CA THR A 346 24.97 8.15 13.01
C THR A 346 25.18 7.82 14.49
N ASP A 347 24.11 7.79 15.28
CA ASP A 347 24.14 7.41 16.69
C ASP A 347 24.20 5.89 16.82
N ALA A 348 25.26 5.40 17.46
CA ALA A 348 25.53 3.98 17.62
C ALA A 348 24.45 3.29 18.48
N SER A 349 23.90 3.94 19.52
CA SER A 349 22.87 3.36 20.38
C SER A 349 21.55 3.23 19.63
N VAL A 350 21.17 4.23 18.84
CA VAL A 350 19.97 4.22 17.98
C VAL A 350 20.10 3.14 16.91
N SER A 351 21.26 3.04 16.25
CA SER A 351 21.51 2.02 15.23
C SER A 351 21.46 0.60 15.81
N GLN A 352 22.01 0.40 17.02
CA GLN A 352 21.96 -0.89 17.71
C GLN A 352 20.53 -1.26 18.11
N ASN A 353 19.76 -0.33 18.65
CA ASN A 353 18.34 -0.55 18.98
C ASN A 353 17.49 -0.86 17.73
N ALA A 354 17.76 -0.19 16.61
CA ALA A 354 17.14 -0.48 15.33
C ALA A 354 17.46 -1.92 14.89
N PHE A 355 18.74 -2.32 14.97
CA PHE A 355 19.16 -3.66 14.62
C PHE A 355 18.55 -4.73 15.54
N ASP A 356 18.42 -4.46 16.82
CA ASP A 356 17.78 -5.39 17.77
C ASP A 356 16.31 -5.61 17.43
N TYR A 357 15.55 -4.58 17.03
CA TYR A 357 14.19 -4.76 16.51
C TYR A 357 14.19 -5.59 15.22
N LEU A 358 15.10 -5.26 14.29
CA LEU A 358 15.20 -5.92 12.99
C LEU A 358 15.55 -7.41 13.11
N LYS A 359 16.36 -7.81 14.10
CA LYS A 359 16.62 -9.25 14.39
C LYS A 359 15.32 -10.00 14.72
N GLY A 360 14.48 -9.44 15.59
CA GLY A 360 13.17 -10.03 15.90
C GLY A 360 12.25 -10.07 14.69
N PHE A 361 12.28 -9.02 13.89
CA PHE A 361 11.47 -8.87 12.68
C PHE A 361 11.96 -9.68 11.49
N ALA A 362 13.25 -10.06 11.43
CA ALA A 362 13.88 -10.62 10.22
C ALA A 362 13.08 -11.77 9.59
N THR A 363 12.57 -12.71 10.39
CA THR A 363 11.77 -13.86 9.92
C THR A 363 10.49 -13.41 9.21
N GLU A 364 9.95 -12.23 9.53
CA GLU A 364 8.79 -11.64 8.87
C GLU A 364 9.00 -11.50 7.36
N THR A 365 10.20 -11.16 6.92
CA THR A 365 10.50 -10.98 5.48
C THR A 365 10.29 -12.26 4.66
N ILE A 366 10.43 -13.43 5.28
CA ILE A 366 10.19 -14.74 4.65
C ILE A 366 8.70 -15.07 4.69
N VAL A 367 8.08 -15.01 5.88
CA VAL A 367 6.70 -15.47 6.06
C VAL A 367 5.69 -14.53 5.38
N THR A 368 5.99 -13.24 5.28
CA THR A 368 5.16 -12.26 4.57
C THR A 368 5.02 -12.59 3.09
N ALA A 369 6.03 -13.18 2.46
CA ALA A 369 5.95 -13.60 1.06
C ALA A 369 4.82 -14.63 0.83
N ILE A 370 4.65 -15.57 1.77
CA ILE A 370 3.57 -16.56 1.73
C ILE A 370 2.23 -15.86 1.96
N LEU A 371 2.13 -15.07 3.03
CA LEU A 371 0.90 -14.41 3.42
C LEU A 371 0.38 -13.49 2.30
N PHE A 372 1.22 -12.60 1.76
CA PHE A 372 0.80 -11.61 0.76
C PHE A 372 0.44 -12.25 -0.58
N SER A 373 1.09 -13.35 -0.96
CA SER A 373 0.69 -14.14 -2.13
C SER A 373 -0.71 -14.75 -1.94
N MET A 374 -1.02 -15.27 -0.74
CA MET A 374 -2.35 -15.80 -0.42
C MET A 374 -3.40 -14.69 -0.35
N ILE A 375 -3.08 -13.55 0.26
CA ILE A 375 -3.96 -12.37 0.29
C ILE A 375 -4.27 -11.91 -1.13
N GLY A 376 -3.27 -11.76 -2.00
CA GLY A 376 -3.46 -11.41 -3.41
C GLY A 376 -4.34 -12.42 -4.16
N TYR A 377 -4.17 -13.72 -3.89
CA TYR A 377 -5.02 -14.77 -4.43
C TYR A 377 -6.49 -14.63 -3.95
N PHE A 378 -6.73 -14.40 -2.67
CA PHE A 378 -8.08 -14.23 -2.15
C PHE A 378 -8.73 -12.92 -2.63
N ASN A 379 -7.97 -11.84 -2.74
CA ASN A 379 -8.44 -10.57 -3.31
C ASN A 379 -8.89 -10.77 -4.76
N GLY A 380 -8.10 -11.46 -5.58
CA GLY A 380 -8.46 -11.80 -6.96
C GLY A 380 -9.66 -12.74 -7.09
N ASN A 381 -9.95 -13.55 -6.06
CA ASN A 381 -11.13 -14.40 -5.97
C ASN A 381 -12.36 -13.71 -5.34
N ASN A 382 -12.31 -12.40 -5.07
CA ASN A 382 -13.36 -11.63 -4.37
C ASN A 382 -13.67 -12.16 -2.95
N LYS A 383 -12.66 -12.70 -2.26
CA LYS A 383 -12.77 -13.18 -0.86
C LYS A 383 -12.22 -12.15 0.13
N THR A 384 -12.42 -10.87 -0.16
CA THR A 384 -11.87 -9.74 0.58
C THR A 384 -12.41 -9.61 2.01
N VAL A 385 -13.66 -10.02 2.25
CA VAL A 385 -14.20 -10.11 3.61
C VAL A 385 -13.41 -11.11 4.45
N TRP A 386 -13.02 -12.26 3.87
CA TRP A 386 -12.14 -13.20 4.56
C TRP A 386 -10.77 -12.59 4.87
N VAL A 387 -10.18 -11.90 3.88
CA VAL A 387 -8.89 -11.21 4.06
C VAL A 387 -8.97 -10.19 5.19
N MET A 388 -10.06 -9.42 5.24
CA MET A 388 -10.33 -8.48 6.35
C MET A 388 -10.40 -9.22 7.71
N ILE A 389 -11.20 -10.26 7.82
CA ILE A 389 -11.35 -11.02 9.08
C ILE A 389 -9.99 -11.58 9.52
N GLN A 390 -9.27 -12.24 8.60
CA GLN A 390 -7.94 -12.79 8.88
C GLN A 390 -6.96 -11.70 9.32
N GLY A 391 -6.93 -10.55 8.61
CA GLY A 391 -6.06 -9.44 8.95
C GLY A 391 -6.39 -8.82 10.33
N LEU A 392 -7.66 -8.70 10.68
CA LEU A 392 -8.10 -8.22 12.00
C LEU A 392 -7.69 -9.19 13.12
N VAL A 393 -7.92 -10.49 12.92
CA VAL A 393 -7.47 -11.51 13.89
C VAL A 393 -5.94 -11.44 14.07
N GLN A 394 -5.20 -11.46 12.97
CA GLN A 394 -3.74 -11.37 12.99
C GLN A 394 -3.24 -10.12 13.74
N THR A 395 -3.84 -8.97 13.46
CA THR A 395 -3.37 -7.68 13.96
C THR A 395 -3.85 -7.40 15.38
N LEU A 396 -5.17 -7.51 15.63
CA LEU A 396 -5.77 -7.07 16.89
C LEU A 396 -5.73 -8.16 17.96
N LEU A 397 -5.82 -9.44 17.58
CA LEU A 397 -5.87 -10.55 18.55
C LEU A 397 -4.52 -11.25 18.76
N VAL A 398 -3.56 -11.06 17.86
CA VAL A 398 -2.24 -11.70 17.99
C VAL A 398 -1.12 -10.65 18.10
N ARG A 399 -0.91 -9.82 17.08
CA ARG A 399 0.23 -8.90 17.03
C ARG A 399 0.21 -7.86 18.17
N LEU A 400 -0.91 -7.17 18.37
CA LEU A 400 -1.00 -6.15 19.43
C LEU A 400 -0.90 -6.72 20.83
N PRO A 401 -1.67 -7.76 21.22
CA PRO A 401 -1.57 -8.34 22.55
C PRO A 401 -0.17 -8.92 22.83
N LEU A 402 0.44 -9.58 21.83
CA LEU A 402 1.78 -10.15 22.00
C LEU A 402 2.84 -9.06 22.15
N ALA A 403 2.81 -8.00 21.32
CA ALA A 403 3.72 -6.89 21.45
C ALA A 403 3.55 -6.14 22.78
N TYR A 404 2.31 -5.93 23.23
CA TYR A 404 2.02 -5.36 24.54
C TYR A 404 2.60 -6.22 25.65
N TYR A 405 2.29 -7.54 25.66
CA TYR A 405 2.81 -8.48 26.64
C TYR A 405 4.34 -8.45 26.70
N MET A 406 5.02 -8.47 25.53
CA MET A 406 6.48 -8.41 25.47
C MET A 406 7.05 -7.06 25.94
N SER A 407 6.29 -5.97 25.83
CA SER A 407 6.72 -4.63 26.25
C SER A 407 6.66 -4.40 27.75
N ILE A 408 5.86 -5.19 28.48
CA ILE A 408 5.69 -5.04 29.95
C ILE A 408 6.52 -6.05 30.78
N GLN A 409 7.25 -6.95 30.11
CA GLN A 409 8.11 -7.91 30.82
C GLN A 409 9.31 -7.22 31.46
N PRO A 410 9.84 -7.74 32.59
CA PRO A 410 11.05 -7.20 33.24
C PRO A 410 12.26 -7.14 32.31
N ASN A 411 12.33 -8.05 31.33
CA ASN A 411 13.39 -8.12 30.30
C ASN A 411 12.86 -7.69 28.94
N ALA A 412 12.00 -6.67 28.86
CA ALA A 412 11.51 -6.14 27.63
C ALA A 412 12.67 -5.71 26.71
N SER A 413 12.60 -6.09 25.44
CA SER A 413 13.60 -5.72 24.45
C SER A 413 12.94 -5.54 23.07
N LEU A 414 13.56 -4.72 22.22
CA LEU A 414 13.08 -4.50 20.87
C LEU A 414 13.07 -5.78 20.04
N THR A 415 14.02 -6.70 20.26
CA THR A 415 14.04 -8.02 19.61
C THR A 415 12.79 -8.83 19.93
N LYS A 416 12.37 -8.88 21.21
CA LYS A 416 11.16 -9.58 21.62
C LYS A 416 9.91 -8.95 21.02
N ILE A 417 9.80 -7.61 21.05
CA ILE A 417 8.67 -6.90 20.44
C ILE A 417 8.63 -7.13 18.93
N GLY A 418 9.80 -7.16 18.26
CA GLY A 418 9.92 -7.46 16.84
C GLY A 418 9.39 -8.83 16.44
N LEU A 419 9.49 -9.84 17.33
CA LEU A 419 8.95 -11.19 17.11
C LEU A 419 7.41 -11.23 17.03
N ALA A 420 6.71 -10.21 17.55
CA ALA A 420 5.25 -10.16 17.46
C ALA A 420 4.73 -10.14 16.01
N ALA A 421 5.48 -9.56 15.07
CA ALA A 421 5.11 -9.52 13.66
C ALA A 421 5.12 -10.93 13.02
N PRO A 422 6.25 -11.67 12.98
CA PRO A 422 6.28 -12.98 12.34
C PRO A 422 5.33 -14.00 13.01
N VAL A 423 5.14 -13.96 14.33
CA VAL A 423 4.16 -14.83 15.01
C VAL A 423 2.74 -14.54 14.52
N ALA A 424 2.38 -13.27 14.43
CA ALA A 424 1.08 -12.87 13.91
C ALA A 424 0.90 -13.28 12.44
N THR A 425 1.93 -13.12 11.61
CA THR A 425 1.91 -13.49 10.20
C THR A 425 1.78 -15.00 10.00
N VAL A 426 2.47 -15.81 10.80
CA VAL A 426 2.29 -17.29 10.80
C VAL A 426 0.86 -17.65 11.15
N THR A 427 0.25 -17.00 12.15
CA THR A 427 -1.17 -17.19 12.47
C THR A 427 -2.06 -16.85 11.27
N GLY A 428 -1.80 -15.76 10.58
CA GLY A 428 -2.50 -15.38 9.35
C GLY A 428 -2.35 -16.42 8.24
N ILE A 429 -1.16 -17.00 8.07
CA ILE A 429 -0.93 -18.08 7.11
C ILE A 429 -1.74 -19.32 7.46
N ILE A 430 -1.75 -19.73 8.73
CA ILE A 430 -2.53 -20.90 9.19
C ILE A 430 -4.01 -20.72 8.88
N LEU A 431 -4.58 -19.55 9.19
CA LEU A 431 -5.96 -19.22 8.88
C LEU A 431 -6.23 -19.27 7.37
N ASN A 432 -5.35 -18.69 6.56
CA ASN A 432 -5.47 -18.67 5.11
C ASN A 432 -5.34 -20.06 4.48
N VAL A 433 -4.44 -20.90 4.97
CA VAL A 433 -4.32 -22.30 4.54
C VAL A 433 -5.61 -23.07 4.87
N GLY A 434 -6.13 -22.92 6.09
CA GLY A 434 -7.40 -23.54 6.49
C GLY A 434 -8.56 -23.14 5.56
N PHE A 435 -8.67 -21.84 5.25
CA PHE A 435 -9.70 -21.34 4.35
C PHE A 435 -9.50 -21.80 2.90
N PHE A 436 -8.27 -21.88 2.43
CA PHE A 436 -7.93 -22.41 1.11
C PHE A 436 -8.35 -23.88 0.98
N ILE A 437 -8.09 -24.71 2.00
CA ILE A 437 -8.49 -26.12 2.04
C ILE A 437 -10.04 -26.22 2.04
N TYR A 438 -10.73 -25.40 2.86
CA TYR A 438 -12.18 -25.33 2.91
C TYR A 438 -12.78 -25.01 1.53
N LEU A 439 -12.27 -23.98 0.86
CA LEU A 439 -12.74 -23.60 -0.49
C LEU A 439 -12.54 -24.72 -1.52
N ASN A 440 -11.36 -25.40 -1.47
CA ASN A 440 -11.09 -26.49 -2.39
C ASN A 440 -12.00 -27.69 -2.17
N ARG A 441 -12.33 -28.04 -0.91
CA ARG A 441 -13.29 -29.10 -0.59
C ARG A 441 -14.70 -28.76 -1.09
N LYS A 442 -15.13 -27.51 -0.87
CA LYS A 442 -16.43 -27.04 -1.36
C LYS A 442 -16.54 -27.06 -2.90
N GLU A 443 -15.46 -26.67 -3.60
CA GLU A 443 -15.43 -26.76 -5.07
C GLU A 443 -15.55 -28.21 -5.58
N LYS A 444 -14.85 -29.16 -4.94
CA LYS A 444 -14.95 -30.58 -5.30
C LYS A 444 -16.35 -31.16 -5.05
N ALA A 445 -16.99 -30.80 -3.93
CA ALA A 445 -18.35 -31.26 -3.62
C ALA A 445 -19.40 -30.78 -4.61
N VAL A 446 -19.21 -29.60 -5.20
CA VAL A 446 -20.14 -29.05 -6.23
C VAL A 446 -19.89 -29.70 -7.61
N THR A 447 -18.69 -30.18 -7.87
CA THR A 447 -18.31 -30.77 -9.18
C THR A 447 -18.44 -32.30 -9.23
N SER A 448 -18.61 -32.99 -8.10
CA SER A 448 -18.99 -34.42 -8.07
C SER A 448 -20.48 -34.53 -8.35
N PRO A 449 -20.92 -35.22 -9.45
CA PRO A 449 -22.33 -35.55 -9.65
C PRO A 449 -22.78 -36.36 -8.43
N SER A 450 -23.95 -36.01 -7.88
CA SER A 450 -24.68 -36.91 -6.97
C SER A 450 -24.93 -38.22 -7.70
N SER A 451 -24.09 -39.23 -7.37
CA SER A 451 -24.33 -40.61 -7.74
C SER A 451 -25.62 -41.10 -7.12
#